data_2a01a3c8d25c3805aa42f7303d12fdd5
#
_entry.id   2a01a3c8d25c3805aa42f7303d12fdd5
#
_cell.length_a   1.000
_cell.length_b   1.000
_cell.length_c   1.000
_cell.angle_alpha   90.00
_cell.angle_beta   90.00
_cell.angle_gamma   90.00
#
_symmetry.space_group_name_H-M   'P 1'
#
loop_
_entity.id
_entity.type
_entity.pdbx_description
1 polymer ?
#
loop_
_entity_poly.entity_id
_entity_poly.type
_entity_poly.pdbx_seq_one_letter_code
_entity_poly.pdbx_strand_id
1 'polypeptide(L)'
;MKKTDPHAWMWSDALEMLSRAERMHRQMFQPGHAPAQSASRQRMPCWEPPVDVLETERELLVFAALPGVDAEHIHVAIHNGALSITGERSLPAELRTATIHRMELPQGRFERQVALPPGRYEVSRPSIVNGTLAIVLRKLV
;
A
#
# COMPACT_ATOMS: atom_id res chain seq x y z
N MET A 1 13.70 33.59 8.25
CA MET A 1 12.40 32.91 8.32
C MET A 1 12.42 31.67 7.49
N LYS A 2 12.23 30.55 8.14
CA LYS A 2 12.22 29.28 7.42
C LYS A 2 10.92 29.15 6.66
N LYS A 3 11.00 29.13 5.36
CA LYS A 3 9.87 28.67 4.56
C LYS A 3 9.69 27.20 4.80
N THR A 4 8.53 26.83 5.27
CA THR A 4 8.19 25.42 5.33
C THR A 4 8.06 24.94 3.89
N ASP A 5 8.98 24.11 3.48
CA ASP A 5 8.91 23.50 2.16
C ASP A 5 7.64 22.62 2.13
N PRO A 6 6.71 22.87 1.20
CA PRO A 6 5.50 22.06 1.12
C PRO A 6 5.78 20.60 0.83
N HIS A 7 6.98 20.26 0.41
CA HIS A 7 7.36 18.87 0.16
C HIS A 7 8.08 18.22 1.34
N ALA A 8 8.40 18.98 2.38
CA ALA A 8 9.17 18.47 3.51
C ALA A 8 8.45 17.34 4.23
N TRP A 9 7.14 17.45 4.39
CA TRP A 9 6.36 16.42 5.04
C TRP A 9 6.30 15.14 4.22
N MET A 10 6.26 15.26 2.90
CA MET A 10 6.27 14.10 2.01
C MET A 10 7.57 13.31 2.12
N TRP A 11 8.70 14.03 2.20
CA TRP A 11 9.99 13.40 2.38
C TRP A 11 10.10 12.73 3.74
N SER A 12 9.55 13.36 4.76
CA SER A 12 9.53 12.80 6.11
C SER A 12 8.75 11.50 6.16
N ASP A 13 7.58 11.47 5.53
CA ASP A 13 6.77 10.26 5.45
C ASP A 13 7.47 9.16 4.66
N ALA A 14 8.11 9.53 3.56
CA ALA A 14 8.85 8.55 2.76
C ALA A 14 10.01 7.95 3.56
N LEU A 15 10.72 8.75 4.32
CA LEU A 15 11.81 8.27 5.16
C LEU A 15 11.30 7.35 6.27
N GLU A 16 10.16 7.67 6.86
CA GLU A 16 9.54 6.80 7.85
C GLU A 16 9.16 5.44 7.27
N MET A 17 8.59 5.45 6.07
CA MET A 17 8.22 4.22 5.38
C MET A 17 9.45 3.36 5.08
N LEU A 18 10.52 4.00 4.64
CA LEU A 18 11.79 3.30 4.40
C LEU A 18 12.35 2.71 5.69
N SER A 19 12.29 3.46 6.78
CA SER A 19 12.73 2.97 8.08
C SER A 19 11.93 1.77 8.56
N ARG A 20 10.63 1.78 8.32
CA ARG A 20 9.76 0.64 8.64
C ARG A 20 10.12 -0.57 7.81
N ALA A 21 10.32 -0.36 6.52
CA ALA A 21 10.70 -1.45 5.61
C ALA A 21 12.03 -2.05 6.02
N GLU A 22 13.00 -1.22 6.37
CA GLU A 22 14.29 -1.69 6.85
C GLU A 22 14.18 -2.48 8.14
N ARG A 23 13.38 -2.01 9.09
CA ARG A 23 13.16 -2.71 10.35
C ARG A 23 12.51 -4.06 10.12
N MET A 24 11.51 -4.11 9.28
CA MET A 24 10.85 -5.36 8.92
C MET A 24 11.83 -6.32 8.25
N HIS A 25 12.66 -5.80 7.36
CA HIS A 25 13.65 -6.59 6.67
C HIS A 25 14.66 -7.17 7.64
N ARG A 26 15.15 -6.37 8.59
CA ARG A 26 16.08 -6.84 9.63
C ARG A 26 15.46 -7.94 10.49
N GLN A 27 14.20 -7.77 10.87
CA GLN A 27 13.50 -8.76 11.67
C GLN A 27 13.35 -10.08 10.95
N MET A 28 13.19 -10.05 9.65
CA MET A 28 13.08 -11.26 8.85
C MET A 28 14.38 -12.05 8.78
N PHE A 29 15.52 -11.36 8.83
CA PHE A 29 16.83 -11.98 8.68
C PHE A 29 17.58 -12.17 9.99
N GLN A 30 16.98 -11.86 11.12
CA GLN A 30 17.64 -12.11 12.41
C GLN A 30 17.45 -13.56 12.82
N PRO A 31 18.53 -14.34 12.90
CA PRO A 31 18.43 -15.70 13.43
C PRO A 31 18.08 -15.64 14.92
N GLY A 32 17.18 -16.50 15.34
CA GLY A 32 16.81 -16.60 16.74
C GLY A 32 15.47 -16.04 17.13
N HIS A 33 14.73 -15.51 16.19
CA HIS A 33 13.36 -15.04 16.45
C HIS A 33 12.36 -16.17 16.20
N ALA A 34 12.68 -17.32 16.74
CA ALA A 34 11.89 -18.52 16.57
C ALA A 34 10.42 -18.40 17.00
N PRO A 35 10.08 -17.72 18.09
CA PRO A 35 8.68 -17.66 18.53
C PRO A 35 7.78 -16.86 17.61
N ALA A 36 8.34 -15.96 16.85
CA ALA A 36 7.58 -15.18 15.90
C ALA A 36 7.25 -15.96 14.63
N GLN A 37 7.80 -17.15 14.48
CA GLN A 37 7.67 -17.93 13.27
C GLN A 37 6.24 -18.37 12.99
N SER A 38 5.50 -18.72 14.02
CA SER A 38 4.13 -19.15 13.82
C SER A 38 3.24 -17.99 13.41
N ALA A 39 3.50 -16.81 13.92
CA ALA A 39 2.80 -15.61 13.50
C ALA A 39 3.28 -15.14 12.11
N SER A 40 4.56 -15.32 11.82
CA SER A 40 5.13 -14.87 10.56
C SER A 40 4.73 -15.77 9.39
N ARG A 41 4.35 -17.02 9.65
CA ARG A 41 3.83 -17.88 8.59
C ARG A 41 2.50 -17.39 8.04
N GLN A 42 1.71 -16.70 8.84
CA GLN A 42 0.45 -16.12 8.42
C GLN A 42 0.61 -14.72 7.87
N ARG A 43 1.76 -14.13 8.08
CA ARG A 43 2.07 -12.79 7.61
C ARG A 43 3.21 -12.84 6.63
N MET A 44 2.88 -13.07 5.39
CA MET A 44 3.88 -12.86 4.35
C MET A 44 4.26 -11.39 4.34
N PRO A 45 5.54 -11.08 4.05
CA PRO A 45 5.95 -9.68 3.98
C PRO A 45 5.05 -8.93 3.01
N CYS A 46 4.43 -7.88 3.50
CA CYS A 46 3.57 -7.03 2.70
C CYS A 46 4.11 -5.62 2.74
N TRP A 47 4.09 -4.97 1.59
CA TRP A 47 4.36 -3.54 1.57
C TRP A 47 3.05 -2.78 1.60
N GLU A 48 3.11 -1.57 2.13
CA GLU A 48 1.94 -0.72 2.25
C GLU A 48 2.02 0.41 1.25
N PRO A 49 1.15 0.43 0.24
CA PRO A 49 1.15 1.55 -0.69
C PRO A 49 0.65 2.83 -0.02
N PRO A 50 1.24 3.97 -0.34
CA PRO A 50 0.74 5.24 0.15
C PRO A 50 -0.62 5.54 -0.47
N VAL A 51 -1.49 6.18 0.31
CA VAL A 51 -2.83 6.52 -0.15
C VAL A 51 -3.16 7.96 0.15
N ASP A 52 -3.98 8.55 -0.72
CA ASP A 52 -4.63 9.83 -0.47
C ASP A 52 -6.12 9.56 -0.29
N VAL A 53 -6.72 10.23 0.67
CA VAL A 53 -8.16 10.12 0.91
C VAL A 53 -8.74 11.53 0.86
N LEU A 54 -9.66 11.73 -0.06
CA LEU A 54 -10.31 13.03 -0.24
C LEU A 54 -11.81 12.85 -0.04
N GLU A 55 -12.43 13.80 0.57
CA GLU A 55 -13.86 13.74 0.83
C GLU A 55 -14.59 14.90 0.15
N THR A 56 -15.65 14.57 -0.56
CA THR A 56 -16.60 15.54 -1.09
C THR A 56 -17.93 15.37 -0.37
N GLU A 57 -18.92 16.17 -0.73
CA GLU A 57 -20.26 16.02 -0.12
C GLU A 57 -20.85 14.63 -0.36
N ARG A 58 -20.56 14.01 -1.49
CA ARG A 58 -21.22 12.78 -1.90
C ARG A 58 -20.31 11.57 -1.91
N GLU A 59 -19.01 11.78 -1.89
CA GLU A 59 -18.07 10.70 -2.15
C GLU A 59 -16.81 10.81 -1.30
N LEU A 60 -16.19 9.66 -1.09
CA LEU A 60 -14.80 9.58 -0.69
C LEU A 60 -14.00 9.11 -1.89
N LEU A 61 -12.90 9.78 -2.16
CA LEU A 61 -11.99 9.42 -3.23
C LEU A 61 -10.71 8.88 -2.60
N VAL A 62 -10.36 7.67 -2.92
CA VAL A 62 -9.15 7.04 -2.40
C VAL A 62 -8.22 6.76 -3.56
N PHE A 63 -7.00 7.27 -3.48
CA PHE A 63 -5.97 7.03 -4.47
C PHE A 63 -4.83 6.27 -3.83
N ALA A 64 -4.40 5.19 -4.45
CA ALA A 64 -3.29 4.39 -3.95
C ALA A 64 -2.20 4.31 -5.02
N ALA A 65 -0.96 4.53 -4.62
CA ALA A 65 0.16 4.43 -5.54
C ALA A 65 0.55 2.96 -5.71
N LEU A 66 0.27 2.41 -6.88
CA LEU A 66 0.52 1.01 -7.18
C LEU A 66 1.24 0.86 -8.52
N PRO A 67 2.46 1.40 -8.63
CA PRO A 67 3.18 1.33 -9.91
C PRO A 67 3.50 -0.10 -10.30
N GLY A 68 3.21 -0.43 -11.55
CA GLY A 68 3.51 -1.74 -12.08
C GLY A 68 2.60 -2.86 -11.60
N VAL A 69 1.48 -2.54 -10.97
CA VAL A 69 0.51 -3.54 -10.53
C VAL A 69 -0.61 -3.67 -11.56
N ASP A 70 -0.91 -4.90 -11.91
CA ASP A 70 -1.99 -5.20 -12.82
C ASP A 70 -3.33 -5.11 -12.10
N ALA A 71 -4.32 -4.48 -12.73
CA ALA A 71 -5.64 -4.32 -12.15
C ALA A 71 -6.27 -5.64 -11.73
N GLU A 72 -5.98 -6.72 -12.45
CA GLU A 72 -6.50 -8.03 -12.14
C GLU A 72 -5.98 -8.59 -10.82
N HIS A 73 -4.86 -8.07 -10.33
CA HIS A 73 -4.24 -8.53 -9.10
C HIS A 73 -4.56 -7.64 -7.90
N ILE A 74 -5.58 -6.79 -8.02
CA ILE A 74 -5.97 -5.87 -6.96
C ILE A 74 -7.36 -6.24 -6.46
N HIS A 75 -7.49 -6.31 -5.15
CA HIS A 75 -8.78 -6.58 -4.50
C HIS A 75 -9.08 -5.45 -3.53
N VAL A 76 -10.30 -4.94 -3.61
CA VAL A 76 -10.76 -3.84 -2.79
C VAL A 76 -12.04 -4.27 -2.10
N ALA A 77 -12.11 -4.06 -0.79
CA ALA A 77 -13.30 -4.40 -0.01
C ALA A 77 -13.44 -3.46 1.18
N ILE A 78 -14.67 -3.27 1.62
CA ILE A 78 -14.96 -2.56 2.86
C ILE A 78 -15.37 -3.58 3.90
N HIS A 79 -14.72 -3.52 5.07
CA HIS A 79 -15.02 -4.41 6.17
C HIS A 79 -14.79 -3.67 7.49
N ASN A 80 -15.79 -3.71 8.37
CA ASN A 80 -15.71 -3.10 9.69
C ASN A 80 -15.29 -1.62 9.67
N GLY A 81 -15.84 -0.86 8.72
CA GLY A 81 -15.54 0.56 8.63
C GLY A 81 -14.19 0.90 8.06
N ALA A 82 -13.50 -0.06 7.47
CA ALA A 82 -12.22 0.15 6.85
C ALA A 82 -12.22 -0.32 5.40
N LEU A 83 -11.53 0.40 4.57
CA LEU A 83 -11.29 0.00 3.19
C LEU A 83 -10.02 -0.82 3.15
N SER A 84 -10.09 -2.02 2.60
CA SER A 84 -8.95 -2.90 2.44
C SER A 84 -8.54 -2.93 0.97
N ILE A 85 -7.28 -2.66 0.71
CA ILE A 85 -6.68 -2.74 -0.62
C ILE A 85 -5.60 -3.78 -0.54
N THR A 86 -5.75 -4.87 -1.27
CA THR A 86 -4.78 -5.97 -1.26
C THR A 86 -4.44 -6.36 -2.68
N GLY A 87 -3.31 -6.97 -2.84
CA GLY A 87 -2.90 -7.47 -4.13
C GLY A 87 -1.45 -7.89 -4.16
N GLU A 88 -0.94 -8.02 -5.36
CA GLU A 88 0.41 -8.47 -5.57
C GLU A 88 1.02 -7.78 -6.77
N ARG A 89 2.27 -7.36 -6.63
CA ARG A 89 3.05 -6.84 -7.72
C ARG A 89 3.95 -7.95 -8.23
N SER A 90 3.76 -8.33 -9.48
CA SER A 90 4.54 -9.39 -10.10
C SER A 90 5.92 -8.91 -10.46
N LEU A 91 6.90 -9.79 -10.31
CA LEU A 91 8.26 -9.52 -10.71
C LEU A 91 8.39 -9.61 -12.23
N PRO A 92 9.21 -8.72 -12.84
CA PRO A 92 9.49 -8.87 -14.27
C PRO A 92 10.19 -10.19 -14.55
N ALA A 93 9.87 -10.78 -15.69
CA ALA A 93 10.45 -12.07 -16.09
C ALA A 93 11.98 -12.01 -16.23
N GLU A 94 12.52 -10.85 -16.53
CA GLU A 94 13.96 -10.65 -16.68
C GLU A 94 14.73 -10.92 -15.40
N LEU A 95 14.07 -10.86 -14.24
CA LEU A 95 14.75 -11.12 -12.98
C LEU A 95 15.25 -12.55 -12.83
N ARG A 96 14.70 -13.48 -13.60
CA ARG A 96 15.13 -14.88 -13.51
C ARG A 96 16.54 -15.10 -14.02
N THR A 97 16.97 -14.29 -14.96
CA THR A 97 18.27 -14.47 -15.63
C THR A 97 19.19 -13.28 -15.47
N ALA A 98 18.72 -12.19 -14.91
CA ALA A 98 19.49 -10.97 -14.80
C ALA A 98 20.31 -10.92 -13.52
N THR A 99 21.45 -10.25 -13.59
CA THR A 99 22.21 -9.89 -12.40
C THR A 99 21.59 -8.64 -11.81
N ILE A 100 21.17 -8.72 -10.55
CA ILE A 100 20.50 -7.61 -9.89
C ILE A 100 21.53 -6.69 -9.27
N HIS A 101 21.60 -5.45 -9.76
CA HIS A 101 22.48 -4.44 -9.17
C HIS A 101 21.77 -3.61 -8.12
N ARG A 102 20.49 -3.36 -8.30
CA ARG A 102 19.70 -2.60 -7.36
C ARG A 102 18.23 -2.98 -7.52
N MET A 103 17.55 -3.10 -6.42
CA MET A 103 16.16 -3.52 -6.40
C MET A 103 15.44 -2.80 -5.27
N GLU A 104 14.92 -1.61 -5.57
CA GLU A 104 14.32 -0.73 -4.57
C GLU A 104 12.81 -0.65 -4.67
N LEU A 105 12.24 -1.03 -5.82
CA LEU A 105 10.79 -1.00 -5.99
C LEU A 105 10.14 -2.06 -5.12
N PRO A 106 9.05 -1.73 -4.44
CA PRO A 106 8.33 -2.70 -3.61
C PRO A 106 7.83 -3.86 -4.47
N GLN A 107 7.85 -5.07 -3.93
CA GLN A 107 7.48 -6.27 -4.65
C GLN A 107 6.66 -7.21 -3.82
N GLY A 108 5.96 -8.11 -4.51
CA GLY A 108 5.17 -9.11 -3.85
C GLY A 108 3.86 -8.55 -3.35
N ARG A 109 3.37 -9.15 -2.28
CA ARG A 109 2.08 -8.78 -1.71
C ARG A 109 2.09 -7.38 -1.11
N PHE A 110 0.99 -6.69 -1.31
CA PHE A 110 0.75 -5.44 -0.61
C PHE A 110 -0.61 -5.51 0.09
N GLU A 111 -0.70 -4.77 1.16
CA GLU A 111 -1.94 -4.63 1.90
C GLU A 111 -1.98 -3.25 2.52
N ARG A 112 -3.09 -2.58 2.34
CA ARG A 112 -3.33 -1.29 2.96
C ARG A 112 -4.73 -1.25 3.52
N GLN A 113 -4.85 -0.87 4.79
CA GLN A 113 -6.15 -0.64 5.40
C GLN A 113 -6.31 0.84 5.67
N VAL A 114 -7.44 1.37 5.24
CA VAL A 114 -7.74 2.79 5.37
C VAL A 114 -9.01 2.92 6.19
N ALA A 115 -8.90 3.52 7.36
CA ALA A 115 -10.06 3.80 8.19
C ALA A 115 -10.93 4.83 7.49
N LEU A 116 -12.23 4.55 7.38
CA LEU A 116 -13.17 5.43 6.73
C LEU A 116 -13.96 6.23 7.77
N PRO A 117 -14.36 7.47 7.45
CA PRO A 117 -15.30 8.19 8.30
C PRO A 117 -16.58 7.38 8.50
N PRO A 118 -17.26 7.54 9.64
CA PRO A 118 -18.50 6.80 9.88
C PRO A 118 -19.50 7.02 8.77
N GLY A 119 -20.17 5.94 8.36
CA GLY A 119 -21.16 6.01 7.30
C GLY A 119 -21.22 4.72 6.52
N ARG A 120 -22.11 4.72 5.55
CA ARG A 120 -22.28 3.59 4.65
C ARG A 120 -21.84 4.04 3.26
N TYR A 121 -21.12 3.16 2.60
CA TYR A 121 -20.52 3.48 1.31
C TYR A 121 -20.77 2.38 0.30
N GLU A 122 -20.90 2.79 -0.94
CA GLU A 122 -20.94 1.89 -2.08
C GLU A 122 -19.65 2.05 -2.86
N VAL A 123 -18.95 0.94 -3.05
CA VAL A 123 -17.67 0.95 -3.79
C VAL A 123 -17.95 0.91 -5.28
N SER A 124 -17.48 1.92 -5.99
CA SER A 124 -17.48 1.90 -7.44
C SER A 124 -16.35 1.02 -7.96
N ARG A 125 -16.46 0.65 -9.22
CA ARG A 125 -15.43 -0.15 -9.85
C ARG A 125 -14.09 0.59 -9.81
N PRO A 126 -13.05 -0.01 -9.17
CA PRO A 126 -11.74 0.62 -9.13
C PRO A 126 -11.12 0.71 -10.53
N SER A 127 -10.31 1.73 -10.73
CA SER A 127 -9.58 1.89 -11.99
C SER A 127 -8.13 2.24 -11.70
N ILE A 128 -7.24 1.80 -12.60
CA ILE A 128 -5.82 2.15 -12.53
C ILE A 128 -5.47 3.00 -13.73
N VAL A 129 -4.88 4.15 -13.46
CA VAL A 129 -4.37 5.05 -14.49
C VAL A 129 -3.00 5.54 -14.05
N ASN A 130 -2.01 5.36 -14.89
CA ASN A 130 -0.63 5.82 -14.63
C ASN A 130 -0.07 5.33 -13.30
N GLY A 131 -0.36 4.07 -12.96
CA GLY A 131 0.15 3.49 -11.72
C GLY A 131 -0.55 3.93 -10.46
N THR A 132 -1.69 4.60 -10.60
CA THR A 132 -2.48 5.04 -9.45
C THR A 132 -3.84 4.37 -9.49
N LEU A 133 -4.17 3.68 -8.41
CA LEU A 133 -5.49 3.10 -8.22
C LEU A 133 -6.44 4.17 -7.71
N ALA A 134 -7.55 4.36 -8.41
CA ALA A 134 -8.59 5.29 -8.00
C ALA A 134 -9.82 4.49 -7.56
N ILE A 135 -10.27 4.75 -6.34
CA ILE A 135 -11.46 4.12 -5.77
C ILE A 135 -12.43 5.22 -5.38
N VAL A 136 -13.64 5.13 -5.87
CA VAL A 136 -14.70 6.06 -5.53
C VAL A 136 -15.68 5.35 -4.58
N LEU A 137 -15.87 5.91 -3.41
CA LEU A 137 -16.80 5.41 -2.42
C LEU A 137 -17.97 6.40 -2.33
N ARG A 138 -19.11 6.00 -2.85
CA ARG A 138 -20.28 6.86 -2.81
C ARG A 138 -20.97 6.74 -1.45
N LYS A 139 -21.28 7.87 -0.86
CA LYS A 139 -22.00 7.89 0.42
C LYS A 139 -23.45 7.48 0.20
N LEU A 140 -23.89 6.53 0.99
CA LEU A 140 -25.27 6.09 0.98
C LEU A 140 -26.04 6.88 2.05
N VAL A 141 -27.15 7.42 1.66
CA VAL A 141 -27.97 8.25 2.55
C VAL A 141 -28.95 7.37 3.32
#